data_47ba566b00d8b7e71e8fd2435aa312e3
#
_entry.id   47ba566b00d8b7e71e8fd2435aa312e3
#
_cell.length_a   1.000
_cell.length_b   1.000
_cell.length_c   1.000
_cell.angle_alpha   90.00
_cell.angle_beta   90.00
_cell.angle_gamma   90.00
#
_symmetry.space_group_name_H-M   'P 1'
#
loop_
_entity.id
_entity.type
_entity.pdbx_description
1 polymer ?
#
loop_
_entity_poly.entity_id
_entity_poly.type
_entity_poly.pdbx_seq_one_letter_code
_entity_poly.pdbx_strand_id
1 'polypeptide(L)'
;MNARQRILDGALDLLRAEGGGTITLDAAAKRVGLTKPGLMYHFPTKEALMVAVVDHVADRWERMLLDALPVPFGEASPRQRIRAYVEVAVTGELDRADFAICSEAFYQPTLGTVWSRRFEPWVTLPDDLPDAERGLLTAARLLADGYWMAAATGVLPVPERDHRPVMAVVDGLVAP
;
A
#
# COMPACT_ATOMS: atom_id res chain seq x y z
N MET A 1 -5.29 -9.25 -20.90
CA MET A 1 -5.83 -9.10 -19.54
C MET A 1 -6.92 -10.15 -19.35
N ASN A 2 -6.81 -11.00 -18.32
CA ASN A 2 -7.78 -12.06 -18.05
C ASN A 2 -9.01 -11.51 -17.29
N ALA A 3 -10.11 -12.31 -17.22
CA ALA A 3 -11.35 -11.88 -16.57
C ALA A 3 -11.16 -11.54 -15.08
N ARG A 4 -10.32 -12.30 -14.37
CA ARG A 4 -10.02 -12.08 -12.95
C ARG A 4 -9.36 -10.71 -12.74
N GLN A 5 -8.38 -10.35 -13.56
CA GLN A 5 -7.69 -9.05 -13.52
C GLN A 5 -8.67 -7.89 -13.78
N ARG A 6 -9.53 -8.01 -14.81
CA ARG A 6 -10.56 -6.99 -15.11
C ARG A 6 -11.52 -6.77 -13.93
N ILE A 7 -11.87 -7.82 -13.18
CA ILE A 7 -12.72 -7.70 -11.99
C ILE A 7 -11.99 -6.91 -10.90
N LEU A 8 -10.72 -7.19 -10.65
CA LEU A 8 -9.92 -6.49 -9.63
C LEU A 8 -9.75 -5.01 -9.98
N ASP A 9 -9.40 -4.69 -11.23
CA ASP A 9 -9.26 -3.30 -11.69
C ASP A 9 -10.62 -2.56 -11.61
N GLY A 10 -11.72 -3.21 -12.00
CA GLY A 10 -13.06 -2.64 -11.88
C GLY A 10 -13.51 -2.41 -10.44
N ALA A 11 -13.10 -3.27 -9.50
CA ALA A 11 -13.35 -3.09 -8.08
C ALA A 11 -12.57 -1.90 -7.51
N LEU A 12 -11.31 -1.72 -7.91
CA LEU A 12 -10.51 -0.55 -7.56
C LEU A 12 -11.10 0.75 -8.12
N ASP A 13 -11.57 0.73 -9.37
CA ASP A 13 -12.22 1.88 -9.98
C ASP A 13 -13.51 2.30 -9.24
N LEU A 14 -14.27 1.34 -8.69
CA LEU A 14 -15.43 1.65 -7.86
C LEU A 14 -15.00 2.38 -6.58
N LEU A 15 -13.97 1.89 -5.89
CA LEU A 15 -13.45 2.53 -4.67
C LEU A 15 -12.95 3.96 -4.96
N ARG A 16 -12.30 4.17 -6.11
CA ARG A 16 -11.86 5.50 -6.53
C ARG A 16 -13.04 6.44 -6.77
N ALA A 17 -14.06 5.94 -7.47
CA ALA A 17 -15.23 6.75 -7.83
C ALA A 17 -16.09 7.14 -6.62
N GLU A 18 -16.17 6.27 -5.62
CA GLU A 18 -16.98 6.48 -4.40
C GLU A 18 -16.19 7.13 -3.26
N GLY A 19 -14.91 7.45 -3.47
CA GLY A 19 -14.06 8.06 -2.44
C GLY A 19 -13.73 7.14 -1.27
N GLY A 20 -13.77 5.85 -1.51
CA GLY A 20 -13.76 4.79 -0.49
C GLY A 20 -15.16 4.25 -0.25
N GLY A 21 -15.28 3.11 0.37
CA GLY A 21 -16.58 2.50 0.68
C GLY A 21 -16.56 0.99 0.53
N THR A 22 -17.73 0.40 0.73
CA THR A 22 -17.88 -1.05 0.70
C THR A 22 -18.20 -1.54 -0.71
N ILE A 23 -17.30 -2.33 -1.31
CA ILE A 23 -17.57 -3.02 -2.57
C ILE A 23 -18.65 -4.10 -2.35
N THR A 24 -19.64 -4.17 -3.24
CA THR A 24 -20.59 -5.27 -3.33
C THR A 24 -20.31 -6.11 -4.57
N LEU A 25 -20.63 -7.41 -4.52
CA LEU A 25 -20.46 -8.30 -5.69
C LEU A 25 -21.31 -7.82 -6.89
N ASP A 26 -22.49 -7.24 -6.62
CA ASP A 26 -23.38 -6.72 -7.67
C ASP A 26 -22.77 -5.48 -8.35
N ALA A 27 -22.26 -4.52 -7.57
CA ALA A 27 -21.62 -3.33 -8.10
C ALA A 27 -20.35 -3.69 -8.89
N ALA A 28 -19.51 -4.58 -8.37
CA ALA A 28 -18.31 -5.06 -9.05
C ALA A 28 -18.65 -5.79 -10.37
N ALA A 29 -19.67 -6.67 -10.37
CA ALA A 29 -20.12 -7.35 -11.57
C ALA A 29 -20.60 -6.35 -12.63
N LYS A 30 -21.47 -5.42 -12.25
CA LYS A 30 -21.99 -4.37 -13.14
C LYS A 30 -20.86 -3.52 -13.74
N ARG A 31 -19.87 -3.14 -12.93
CA ARG A 31 -18.72 -2.31 -13.36
C ARG A 31 -17.95 -2.93 -14.52
N VAL A 32 -17.81 -4.27 -14.53
CA VAL A 32 -17.02 -4.98 -15.54
C VAL A 32 -17.87 -5.68 -16.62
N GLY A 33 -19.18 -5.42 -16.65
CA GLY A 33 -20.10 -6.00 -17.62
C GLY A 33 -20.36 -7.50 -17.43
N LEU A 34 -20.28 -8.00 -16.20
CA LEU A 34 -20.58 -9.38 -15.82
C LEU A 34 -21.92 -9.45 -15.07
N THR A 35 -22.51 -10.64 -15.08
CA THR A 35 -23.58 -10.98 -14.14
C THR A 35 -22.99 -11.34 -12.78
N LYS A 36 -23.77 -11.21 -11.69
CA LYS A 36 -23.33 -11.64 -10.35
C LYS A 36 -22.85 -13.09 -10.32
N PRO A 37 -23.58 -14.09 -10.90
CA PRO A 37 -23.08 -15.46 -11.01
C PRO A 37 -21.76 -15.57 -11.77
N GLY A 38 -21.58 -14.78 -12.85
CA GLY A 38 -20.33 -14.73 -13.62
C GLY A 38 -19.16 -14.21 -12.80
N LEU A 39 -19.38 -13.19 -11.97
CA LEU A 39 -18.36 -12.72 -11.03
C LEU A 39 -18.09 -13.75 -9.94
N MET A 40 -19.15 -14.38 -9.36
CA MET A 40 -19.02 -15.36 -8.29
C MET A 40 -18.28 -16.64 -8.75
N TYR A 41 -18.24 -16.94 -10.02
CA TYR A 41 -17.38 -17.98 -10.56
C TYR A 41 -15.89 -17.71 -10.30
N HIS A 42 -15.48 -16.45 -10.30
CA HIS A 42 -14.10 -16.01 -10.02
C HIS A 42 -13.85 -15.73 -8.53
N PHE A 43 -14.86 -15.17 -7.84
CA PHE A 43 -14.81 -14.76 -6.43
C PHE A 43 -16.12 -15.17 -5.75
N PRO A 44 -16.19 -16.38 -5.13
CA PRO A 44 -17.42 -16.93 -4.59
C PRO A 44 -18.09 -16.07 -3.51
N THR A 45 -17.30 -15.28 -2.78
CA THR A 45 -17.77 -14.42 -1.70
C THR A 45 -17.23 -13.01 -1.83
N LYS A 46 -17.85 -12.04 -1.15
CA LYS A 46 -17.34 -10.68 -1.02
C LYS A 46 -15.95 -10.69 -0.36
N GLU A 47 -15.75 -11.50 0.66
CA GLU A 47 -14.46 -11.63 1.35
C GLU A 47 -13.38 -12.13 0.39
N ALA A 48 -13.64 -13.16 -0.42
CA ALA A 48 -12.71 -13.65 -1.44
C ALA A 48 -12.34 -12.56 -2.46
N LEU A 49 -13.31 -11.72 -2.87
CA LEU A 49 -13.04 -10.57 -3.72
C LEU A 49 -12.15 -9.55 -3.01
N MET A 50 -12.47 -9.19 -1.76
CA MET A 50 -11.70 -8.19 -0.99
C MET A 50 -10.27 -8.64 -0.72
N VAL A 51 -10.06 -9.90 -0.32
CA VAL A 51 -8.72 -10.50 -0.17
C VAL A 51 -7.91 -10.35 -1.46
N ALA A 52 -8.52 -10.65 -2.61
CA ALA A 52 -7.84 -10.54 -3.89
C ALA A 52 -7.58 -9.08 -4.31
N VAL A 53 -8.45 -8.14 -3.95
CA VAL A 53 -8.26 -6.70 -4.18
C VAL A 53 -7.10 -6.18 -3.33
N VAL A 54 -7.05 -6.54 -2.05
CA VAL A 54 -5.92 -6.18 -1.15
C VAL A 54 -4.60 -6.74 -1.69
N ASP A 55 -4.58 -8.03 -2.07
CA ASP A 55 -3.37 -8.65 -2.64
C ASP A 55 -2.93 -7.99 -3.95
N HIS A 56 -3.88 -7.61 -4.81
CA HIS A 56 -3.60 -6.90 -6.06
C HIS A 56 -3.00 -5.49 -5.84
N VAL A 57 -3.51 -4.75 -4.85
CA VAL A 57 -2.93 -3.45 -4.47
C VAL A 57 -1.56 -3.64 -3.84
N ALA A 58 -1.41 -4.60 -2.94
CA ALA A 58 -0.15 -4.91 -2.30
C ALA A 58 0.93 -5.34 -3.31
N ASP A 59 0.56 -6.12 -4.35
CA ASP A 59 1.44 -6.51 -5.45
C ASP A 59 1.93 -5.29 -6.27
N ARG A 60 1.06 -4.30 -6.51
CA ARG A 60 1.45 -3.05 -7.17
C ARG A 60 2.44 -2.26 -6.32
N TRP A 61 2.18 -2.12 -5.03
CA TRP A 61 3.07 -1.45 -4.10
C TRP A 61 4.43 -2.14 -4.00
N GLU A 62 4.44 -3.47 -3.87
CA GLU A 62 5.67 -4.24 -3.81
C GLU A 62 6.52 -4.06 -5.06
N ARG A 63 5.91 -4.02 -6.26
CA ARG A 63 6.65 -3.71 -7.49
C ARG A 63 7.30 -2.33 -7.44
N MET A 64 6.58 -1.29 -6.99
CA MET A 64 7.17 0.05 -6.83
C MET A 64 8.34 0.04 -5.84
N LEU A 65 8.22 -0.70 -4.73
CA LEU A 65 9.30 -0.85 -3.76
C LEU A 65 10.52 -1.58 -4.35
N LEU A 66 10.30 -2.62 -5.14
CA LEU A 66 11.36 -3.35 -5.82
C LEU A 66 12.07 -2.49 -6.87
N ASP A 67 11.31 -1.67 -7.61
CA ASP A 67 11.85 -0.73 -8.60
C ASP A 67 12.67 0.41 -7.95
N ALA A 68 12.36 0.78 -6.72
CA ALA A 68 13.10 1.78 -5.94
C ALA A 68 14.38 1.24 -5.29
N LEU A 69 14.58 -0.08 -5.25
CA LEU A 69 15.79 -0.68 -4.69
C LEU A 69 16.98 -0.59 -5.68
N PRO A 70 18.17 -0.22 -5.19
CA PRO A 70 19.39 -0.19 -6.02
C PRO A 70 20.00 -1.59 -6.27
N VAL A 71 19.53 -2.61 -5.51
CA VAL A 71 20.00 -4.00 -5.56
C VAL A 71 18.81 -4.96 -5.42
N PRO A 72 18.95 -6.25 -5.76
CA PRO A 72 17.89 -7.23 -5.51
C PRO A 72 17.48 -7.27 -4.04
N PHE A 73 16.18 -7.49 -3.77
CA PHE A 73 15.62 -7.45 -2.40
C PHE A 73 16.40 -8.29 -1.38
N GLY A 74 16.85 -9.51 -1.78
CA GLY A 74 17.62 -10.39 -0.90
C GLY A 74 19.03 -9.89 -0.53
N GLU A 75 19.53 -8.89 -1.26
CA GLU A 75 20.83 -8.25 -1.02
C GLU A 75 20.68 -6.88 -0.35
N ALA A 76 19.44 -6.36 -0.29
CA ALA A 76 19.17 -5.05 0.23
C ALA A 76 19.34 -4.99 1.75
N SER A 77 20.15 -4.02 2.22
CA SER A 77 20.27 -3.73 3.65
C SER A 77 18.94 -3.20 4.23
N PRO A 78 18.74 -3.28 5.56
CA PRO A 78 17.57 -2.70 6.22
C PRO A 78 17.36 -1.23 5.84
N ARG A 79 18.44 -0.46 5.78
CA ARG A 79 18.44 0.96 5.40
C ARG A 79 17.94 1.17 3.96
N GLN A 80 18.40 0.36 3.01
CA GLN A 80 17.97 0.44 1.61
C GLN A 80 16.48 0.09 1.48
N ARG A 81 16.00 -0.92 2.21
CA ARG A 81 14.57 -1.28 2.22
C ARG A 81 13.70 -0.17 2.79
N ILE A 82 14.08 0.42 3.92
CA ILE A 82 13.35 1.54 4.51
C ILE A 82 13.41 2.78 3.60
N ARG A 83 14.54 3.06 2.95
CA ARG A 83 14.65 4.15 1.98
C ARG A 83 13.69 3.97 0.81
N ALA A 84 13.65 2.79 0.20
CA ALA A 84 12.70 2.46 -0.86
C ALA A 84 11.24 2.62 -0.39
N TYR A 85 10.94 2.15 0.83
CA TYR A 85 9.62 2.32 1.44
C TYR A 85 9.23 3.79 1.58
N VAL A 86 10.12 4.63 2.12
CA VAL A 86 9.90 6.07 2.25
C VAL A 86 9.69 6.72 0.89
N GLU A 87 10.55 6.42 -0.08
CA GLU A 87 10.47 6.98 -1.43
C GLU A 87 9.09 6.69 -2.05
N VAL A 88 8.65 5.44 -2.03
CA VAL A 88 7.35 5.04 -2.58
C VAL A 88 6.19 5.67 -1.82
N ALA A 89 6.25 5.75 -0.49
CA ALA A 89 5.18 6.34 0.32
C ALA A 89 5.02 7.85 0.10
N VAL A 90 6.09 8.55 -0.25
CA VAL A 90 6.08 10.01 -0.41
C VAL A 90 5.93 10.45 -1.86
N THR A 91 6.55 9.72 -2.82
CA THR A 91 6.56 10.09 -4.24
C THR A 91 5.69 9.19 -5.12
N GLY A 92 5.25 8.03 -4.59
CA GLY A 92 4.47 7.06 -5.33
C GLY A 92 3.09 7.62 -5.73
N GLU A 93 2.58 7.16 -6.86
CA GLU A 93 1.22 7.45 -7.33
C GLU A 93 0.18 6.63 -6.52
N LEU A 94 0.09 6.96 -5.22
CA LEU A 94 -0.80 6.30 -4.28
C LEU A 94 -2.07 7.12 -4.14
N ASP A 95 -3.22 6.51 -4.41
CA ASP A 95 -4.51 7.19 -4.43
C ASP A 95 -5.39 6.88 -3.18
N ARG A 96 -6.54 7.55 -3.12
CA ARG A 96 -7.51 7.35 -2.03
C ARG A 96 -8.06 5.92 -1.96
N ALA A 97 -8.10 5.19 -3.09
CA ALA A 97 -8.55 3.81 -3.09
C ALA A 97 -7.55 2.89 -2.38
N ASP A 98 -6.25 3.15 -2.51
CA ASP A 98 -5.21 2.42 -1.78
C ASP A 98 -5.39 2.61 -0.27
N PHE A 99 -5.64 3.85 0.17
CA PHE A 99 -5.91 4.13 1.58
C PHE A 99 -7.19 3.44 2.06
N ALA A 100 -8.28 3.50 1.29
CA ALA A 100 -9.53 2.85 1.65
C ALA A 100 -9.35 1.33 1.83
N ILE A 101 -8.59 0.69 0.95
CA ILE A 101 -8.27 -0.74 1.03
C ILE A 101 -7.39 -1.04 2.24
N CYS A 102 -6.35 -0.23 2.46
CA CYS A 102 -5.50 -0.38 3.64
C CYS A 102 -6.29 -0.18 4.94
N SER A 103 -7.19 0.81 4.99
CA SER A 103 -8.03 1.06 6.16
C SER A 103 -9.00 -0.10 6.47
N GLU A 104 -9.57 -0.74 5.44
CA GLU A 104 -10.38 -1.96 5.63
C GLU A 104 -9.55 -3.09 6.26
N ALA A 105 -8.27 -3.18 5.92
CA ALA A 105 -7.37 -4.18 6.51
C ALA A 105 -7.19 -4.00 8.02
N PHE A 106 -7.31 -2.78 8.56
CA PHE A 106 -7.26 -2.55 10.01
C PHE A 106 -8.47 -3.10 10.76
N TYR A 107 -9.63 -3.18 10.10
CA TYR A 107 -10.88 -3.65 10.72
C TYR A 107 -11.18 -5.12 10.44
N GLN A 108 -10.51 -5.73 9.45
CA GLN A 108 -10.75 -7.11 9.03
C GLN A 108 -9.44 -7.92 9.13
N PRO A 109 -9.28 -8.80 10.14
CA PRO A 109 -8.03 -9.53 10.39
C PRO A 109 -7.52 -10.32 9.17
N THR A 110 -8.43 -10.91 8.37
CA THR A 110 -8.07 -11.64 7.15
C THR A 110 -7.34 -10.75 6.15
N LEU A 111 -7.86 -9.53 5.94
CA LEU A 111 -7.25 -8.56 5.02
C LEU A 111 -5.93 -8.01 5.57
N GLY A 112 -5.90 -7.74 6.89
CA GLY A 112 -4.70 -7.30 7.59
C GLY A 112 -3.55 -8.30 7.46
N THR A 113 -3.85 -9.60 7.54
CA THR A 113 -2.84 -10.66 7.36
C THR A 113 -2.26 -10.66 5.96
N VAL A 114 -3.07 -10.44 4.91
CA VAL A 114 -2.59 -10.36 3.53
C VAL A 114 -1.61 -9.18 3.37
N TRP A 115 -2.00 -8.01 3.86
CA TRP A 115 -1.19 -6.80 3.83
C TRP A 115 0.11 -6.98 4.61
N SER A 116 0.03 -7.38 5.89
CA SER A 116 1.20 -7.52 6.77
C SER A 116 2.20 -8.51 6.21
N ARG A 117 1.78 -9.68 5.73
CA ARG A 117 2.68 -10.68 5.15
C ARG A 117 3.50 -10.13 3.99
N ARG A 118 2.92 -9.23 3.19
CA ARG A 118 3.60 -8.63 2.03
C ARG A 118 4.62 -7.58 2.45
N PHE A 119 4.29 -6.75 3.44
CA PHE A 119 5.10 -5.58 3.80
C PHE A 119 5.99 -5.78 5.04
N GLU A 120 5.71 -6.74 5.92
CA GLU A 120 6.53 -7.06 7.06
C GLU A 120 8.03 -7.26 6.69
N PRO A 121 8.39 -8.00 5.61
CA PRO A 121 9.79 -8.16 5.22
C PRO A 121 10.51 -6.85 4.88
N TRP A 122 9.76 -5.83 4.44
CA TRP A 122 10.31 -4.51 4.08
C TRP A 122 10.69 -3.67 5.29
N VAL A 123 9.92 -3.80 6.38
CA VAL A 123 10.02 -2.95 7.56
C VAL A 123 10.61 -3.65 8.78
N THR A 124 10.76 -4.97 8.75
CA THR A 124 11.41 -5.74 9.81
C THR A 124 12.89 -5.43 9.86
N LEU A 125 13.36 -5.02 11.03
CA LEU A 125 14.75 -4.71 11.30
C LEU A 125 15.41 -5.87 12.07
N PRO A 126 16.67 -6.23 11.75
CA PRO A 126 17.43 -7.28 12.45
C PRO A 126 17.56 -6.98 13.96
N ASP A 127 17.54 -8.04 14.79
CA ASP A 127 17.61 -7.87 16.25
C ASP A 127 18.94 -7.30 16.74
N ASP A 128 20.01 -7.53 16.00
CA ASP A 128 21.37 -7.06 16.28
C ASP A 128 21.67 -5.64 15.76
N LEU A 129 20.67 -4.97 15.15
CA LEU A 129 20.84 -3.61 14.68
C LEU A 129 21.03 -2.65 15.87
N PRO A 130 22.03 -1.74 15.86
CA PRO A 130 22.23 -0.77 16.93
C PRO A 130 20.98 0.08 17.20
N ASP A 131 20.68 0.35 18.47
CA ASP A 131 19.47 1.08 18.89
C ASP A 131 19.32 2.44 18.21
N ALA A 132 20.43 3.17 18.05
CA ALA A 132 20.42 4.48 17.38
C ALA A 132 19.97 4.34 15.91
N GLU A 133 20.49 3.36 15.19
CA GLU A 133 20.11 3.10 13.80
C GLU A 133 18.68 2.58 13.69
N ARG A 134 18.30 1.65 14.55
CA ARG A 134 16.92 1.16 14.67
C ARG A 134 15.94 2.31 14.87
N GLY A 135 16.26 3.26 15.76
CA GLY A 135 15.46 4.45 16.03
C GLY A 135 15.28 5.33 14.78
N LEU A 136 16.38 5.60 14.06
CA LEU A 136 16.35 6.41 12.83
C LEU A 136 15.48 5.76 11.74
N LEU A 137 15.68 4.47 11.47
CA LEU A 137 14.94 3.75 10.42
C LEU A 137 13.46 3.59 10.78
N THR A 138 13.15 3.35 12.06
CA THR A 138 11.75 3.30 12.52
C THR A 138 11.08 4.66 12.42
N ALA A 139 11.77 5.75 12.78
CA ALA A 139 11.26 7.11 12.65
C ALA A 139 11.00 7.48 11.18
N ALA A 140 11.92 7.14 10.26
CA ALA A 140 11.75 7.36 8.84
C ALA A 140 10.51 6.64 8.30
N ARG A 141 10.29 5.38 8.67
CA ARG A 141 9.08 4.62 8.32
C ARG A 141 7.81 5.28 8.84
N LEU A 142 7.76 5.62 10.13
CA LEU A 142 6.58 6.24 10.74
C LEU A 142 6.26 7.61 10.10
N LEU A 143 7.28 8.38 9.73
CA LEU A 143 7.12 9.64 9.01
C LEU A 143 6.49 9.39 7.64
N ALA A 144 6.98 8.40 6.89
CA ALA A 144 6.43 8.02 5.59
C ALA A 144 4.97 7.56 5.68
N ASP A 145 4.64 6.73 6.69
CA ASP A 145 3.26 6.28 6.95
C ASP A 145 2.33 7.47 7.22
N GLY A 146 2.77 8.42 8.07
CA GLY A 146 2.01 9.63 8.39
C GLY A 146 1.85 10.57 7.20
N TYR A 147 2.91 10.74 6.40
CA TYR A 147 2.89 11.57 5.20
C TYR A 147 1.89 11.01 4.17
N TRP A 148 1.98 9.71 3.86
CA TRP A 148 1.06 9.05 2.96
C TRP A 148 -0.40 9.15 3.45
N MET A 149 -0.65 8.90 4.74
CA MET A 149 -1.98 8.98 5.32
C MET A 149 -2.56 10.40 5.18
N ALA A 150 -1.79 11.44 5.46
CA ALA A 150 -2.21 12.83 5.31
C ALA A 150 -2.54 13.17 3.85
N ALA A 151 -1.70 12.73 2.91
CA ALA A 151 -1.91 12.94 1.47
C ALA A 151 -3.15 12.20 0.96
N ALA A 152 -3.30 10.92 1.31
CA ALA A 152 -4.39 10.07 0.83
C ALA A 152 -5.76 10.49 1.38
N THR A 153 -5.83 10.91 2.64
CA THR A 153 -7.09 11.32 3.29
C THR A 153 -7.46 12.77 3.04
N GLY A 154 -6.48 13.64 2.79
CA GLY A 154 -6.65 15.09 2.77
C GLY A 154 -6.95 15.67 4.16
N VAL A 155 -6.78 14.88 5.24
CA VAL A 155 -6.91 15.34 6.63
C VAL A 155 -5.55 15.85 7.09
N LEU A 156 -5.47 17.14 7.43
CA LEU A 156 -4.23 17.82 7.81
C LEU A 156 -3.10 17.58 6.80
N PRO A 157 -3.32 17.87 5.50
CA PRO A 157 -2.32 17.60 4.46
C PRO A 157 -1.06 18.42 4.72
N VAL A 158 0.09 17.87 4.37
CA VAL A 158 1.35 18.62 4.41
C VAL A 158 1.27 19.75 3.38
N PRO A 159 1.46 21.03 3.76
CA PRO A 159 1.48 22.14 2.82
C PRO A 159 2.60 21.94 1.78
N GLU A 160 2.38 22.34 0.53
CA GLU A 160 3.34 22.16 -0.57
C GLU A 160 4.73 22.76 -0.23
N ARG A 161 4.74 23.92 0.43
CA ARG A 161 5.98 24.59 0.90
C ARG A 161 6.81 23.74 1.86
N ASP A 162 6.17 22.80 2.59
CA ASP A 162 6.81 21.97 3.62
C ASP A 162 7.28 20.60 3.08
N HIS A 163 6.89 20.23 1.85
CA HIS A 163 7.27 18.93 1.26
C HIS A 163 8.80 18.80 1.16
N ARG A 164 9.47 19.80 0.56
CA ARG A 164 10.93 19.78 0.41
C ARG A 164 11.68 19.74 1.75
N PRO A 165 11.35 20.56 2.76
CA PRO A 165 11.93 20.45 4.11
C PRO A 165 11.71 19.08 4.77
N VAL A 166 10.51 18.50 4.66
CA VAL A 166 10.21 17.18 5.20
C VAL A 166 11.08 16.12 4.53
N MET A 167 11.19 16.14 3.18
CA MET A 167 12.03 15.19 2.46
C MET A 167 13.50 15.29 2.84
N ALA A 168 14.04 16.51 3.05
CA ALA A 168 15.41 16.68 3.51
C ALA A 168 15.66 16.03 4.89
N VAL A 169 14.67 16.07 5.79
CA VAL A 169 14.75 15.36 7.09
C VAL A 169 14.75 13.84 6.88
N VAL A 170 13.86 13.33 6.04
CA VAL A 170 13.77 11.89 5.74
C VAL A 170 15.07 11.39 5.12
N ASP A 171 15.61 12.11 4.13
CA ASP A 171 16.90 11.78 3.51
C ASP A 171 18.01 11.70 4.56
N GLY A 172 18.03 12.63 5.53
CA GLY A 172 18.96 12.60 6.65
C GLY A 172 18.82 11.38 7.56
N LEU A 173 17.59 10.90 7.78
CA LEU A 173 17.32 9.71 8.61
C LEU A 173 17.79 8.41 7.93
N VAL A 174 17.74 8.34 6.60
CA VAL A 174 18.11 7.15 5.82
C VAL A 174 19.43 7.31 5.08
N ALA A 175 20.18 8.39 5.33
CA ALA A 175 21.51 8.57 4.76
C ALA A 175 22.49 7.48 5.23
N PRO A 176 23.49 7.11 4.42
CA PRO A 176 24.48 6.08 4.75
C PRO A 176 25.22 6.36 6.05
#